data_e31d587343a229b79232659b5a3b43b6
#
_entry.id   e31d587343a229b79232659b5a3b43b6
#
_cell.length_a   1.000
_cell.length_b   1.000
_cell.length_c   1.000
_cell.angle_alpha   90.00
_cell.angle_beta   90.00
_cell.angle_gamma   90.00
#
_symmetry.space_group_name_H-M   'P 1'
#
loop_
_entity.id
_entity.type
_entity.pdbx_description
1 polymer ?
#
loop_
_entity_poly.entity_id
_entity_poly.type
_entity_poly.pdbx_seq_one_letter_code
_entity_poly.pdbx_strand_id
1 'polypeptide(L)'
;MQFLTLVISMSKKISFEEAFAQATNEALKILGIVVSKIVTDYLESKYSIRLTKTVNNPAALDEALEHAIDGGRTIVERKLINLLYEKLGLDLSLTTNQSHSNLSSFIEKVNEARRRYSNE
;
A
#
# COMPACT_ATOMS: atom_id res chain seq x y z
N MET A 1 17.69 25.79 -17.67
CA MET A 1 17.01 25.57 -17.57
C MET A 1 16.34 24.71 -16.79
N GLN A 2 15.74 25.05 -15.95
CA GLN A 2 15.12 24.26 -15.12
C GLN A 2 14.14 23.46 -15.68
N PHE A 3 13.62 23.81 -16.74
CA PHE A 3 12.66 23.01 -17.21
C PHE A 3 13.20 21.72 -17.63
N LEU A 4 14.42 21.56 -17.91
CA LEU A 4 14.94 20.35 -18.22
C LEU A 4 14.99 19.46 -17.05
N THR A 5 15.24 19.96 -15.87
CA THR A 5 15.26 19.17 -14.70
C THR A 5 13.91 18.64 -14.40
N LEU A 6 12.90 19.41 -14.64
CA LEU A 6 11.58 18.92 -14.43
C LEU A 6 11.25 17.81 -15.33
N VAL A 7 11.64 17.88 -16.54
CA VAL A 7 11.34 16.84 -17.48
C VAL A 7 12.01 15.56 -17.05
N ILE A 8 13.22 15.62 -16.59
CA ILE A 8 13.91 14.46 -16.14
C ILE A 8 13.22 13.86 -14.95
N SER A 9 12.79 14.67 -14.04
CA SER A 9 12.10 14.17 -12.90
C SER A 9 10.84 13.49 -13.27
N MET A 10 10.14 14.02 -14.21
CA MET A 10 8.88 13.44 -14.56
C MET A 10 9.03 12.14 -15.27
N SER A 11 10.14 11.92 -15.92
CA SER A 11 10.29 10.69 -16.64
C SER A 11 10.75 9.58 -15.73
N LYS A 12 11.15 9.85 -14.46
CA LYS A 12 11.59 8.84 -13.64
C LYS A 12 10.42 8.11 -13.03
N LYS A 13 10.39 6.85 -13.14
CA LYS A 13 9.30 6.06 -12.60
C LYS A 13 9.48 5.87 -11.10
N ILE A 14 8.42 5.90 -10.36
CA ILE A 14 8.44 5.63 -8.95
C ILE A 14 8.64 4.13 -8.76
N SER A 15 9.38 3.69 -7.78
CA SER A 15 9.55 2.28 -7.54
C SER A 15 8.29 1.69 -6.90
N PHE A 16 8.11 0.40 -7.00
CA PHE A 16 6.95 -0.25 -6.42
C PHE A 16 6.97 -0.04 -4.91
N GLU A 17 8.13 -0.19 -4.27
CA GLU A 17 8.22 -0.02 -2.84
C GLU A 17 7.87 1.40 -2.41
N GLU A 18 8.29 2.37 -3.17
CA GLU A 18 8.00 3.74 -2.85
C GLU A 18 6.52 4.04 -3.00
N ALA A 19 5.91 3.53 -4.06
CA ALA A 19 4.48 3.72 -4.29
C ALA A 19 3.69 3.08 -3.16
N PHE A 20 4.12 1.89 -2.73
CA PHE A 20 3.41 1.20 -1.66
C PHE A 20 3.56 1.98 -0.35
N ALA A 21 4.72 2.49 -0.04
CA ALA A 21 4.93 3.24 1.17
C ALA A 21 4.10 4.51 1.20
N GLN A 22 4.02 5.19 0.07
CA GLN A 22 3.21 6.39 -0.02
C GLN A 22 1.73 6.08 0.12
N ALA A 23 1.28 5.03 -0.54
CA ALA A 23 -0.13 4.63 -0.48
C ALA A 23 -0.50 4.25 0.94
N THR A 24 0.38 3.54 1.63
CA THR A 24 0.12 3.13 3.00
C THR A 24 0.04 4.34 3.92
N ASN A 25 0.95 5.27 3.80
CA ASN A 25 0.91 6.45 4.63
C ASN A 25 -0.34 7.26 4.38
N GLU A 26 -0.75 7.41 3.14
CA GLU A 26 -1.94 8.18 2.82
C GLU A 26 -3.19 7.48 3.31
N ALA A 27 -3.26 6.18 3.20
CA ALA A 27 -4.43 5.45 3.66
C ALA A 27 -4.54 5.54 5.18
N LEU A 28 -3.42 5.50 5.89
CA LEU A 28 -3.47 5.58 7.33
C LEU A 28 -3.83 6.97 7.85
N LYS A 29 -3.66 8.00 7.05
CA LYS A 29 -4.03 9.32 7.47
C LYS A 29 -5.51 9.43 7.75
N ILE A 30 -6.32 8.60 7.12
CA ILE A 30 -7.74 8.61 7.33
C ILE A 30 -8.05 8.27 8.77
N LEU A 31 -7.22 7.43 9.40
CA LEU A 31 -7.49 6.97 10.74
C LEU A 31 -6.88 7.86 11.82
N GLY A 32 -6.02 8.76 11.46
CA GLY A 32 -5.43 9.68 12.40
C GLY A 32 -4.12 9.19 13.00
N ILE A 33 -3.47 10.03 13.71
CA ILE A 33 -2.16 9.80 14.23
C ILE A 33 -2.10 8.71 15.25
N VAL A 34 -3.08 8.59 16.10
CA VAL A 34 -3.07 7.60 17.16
C VAL A 34 -3.09 6.20 16.58
N VAL A 35 -3.98 5.97 15.63
CA VAL A 35 -4.11 4.65 15.01
C VAL A 35 -2.86 4.34 14.20
N SER A 36 -2.32 5.32 13.50
CA SER A 36 -1.12 5.13 12.73
C SER A 36 0.01 4.69 13.63
N LYS A 37 0.10 5.28 14.82
CA LYS A 37 1.15 4.92 15.74
C LYS A 37 0.96 3.50 16.26
N ILE A 38 -0.25 3.08 16.53
CA ILE A 38 -0.54 1.73 16.98
C ILE A 38 -0.10 0.72 15.93
N VAL A 39 -0.39 1.00 14.68
CA VAL A 39 -0.02 0.12 13.57
C VAL A 39 1.50 0.05 13.48
N THR A 40 2.17 1.17 13.53
CA THR A 40 3.62 1.23 13.42
C THR A 40 4.29 0.50 14.56
N ASP A 41 3.81 0.69 15.78
CA ASP A 41 4.39 0.07 16.95
C ASP A 41 4.19 -1.46 16.91
N TYR A 42 3.03 -1.89 16.46
CA TYR A 42 2.73 -3.31 16.35
C TYR A 42 3.69 -3.98 15.37
N LEU A 43 3.92 -3.35 14.23
CA LEU A 43 4.80 -3.91 13.22
C LEU A 43 6.24 -3.97 13.73
N GLU A 44 6.67 -2.97 14.41
CA GLU A 44 8.02 -2.94 14.91
C GLU A 44 8.21 -3.94 16.04
N SER A 45 7.26 -4.07 16.92
CA SER A 45 7.34 -4.96 18.04
C SER A 45 7.22 -6.40 17.63
N LYS A 46 6.31 -6.74 16.79
CA LYS A 46 6.06 -8.13 16.44
C LYS A 46 6.92 -8.63 15.32
N TYR A 47 7.15 -7.81 14.32
CA TYR A 47 7.82 -8.25 13.11
C TYR A 47 9.17 -7.58 12.87
N SER A 48 9.51 -6.60 13.67
CA SER A 48 10.73 -5.84 13.49
C SER A 48 10.81 -5.19 12.13
N ILE A 49 9.68 -4.73 11.60
CA ILE A 49 9.67 -4.08 10.31
C ILE A 49 9.07 -2.70 10.40
N ARG A 50 9.48 -1.84 9.53
CA ARG A 50 8.94 -0.50 9.47
C ARG A 50 7.72 -0.50 8.61
N LEU A 51 6.83 0.45 8.84
CA LEU A 51 5.62 0.59 8.05
C LEU A 51 5.94 0.66 6.57
N THR A 52 6.99 1.36 6.20
CA THR A 52 7.34 1.56 4.80
C THR A 52 7.88 0.30 4.16
N LYS A 53 8.18 -0.72 4.96
CA LYS A 53 8.69 -1.97 4.41
C LYS A 53 7.67 -3.09 4.39
N THR A 54 6.42 -2.78 4.68
CA THR A 54 5.38 -3.80 4.67
C THR A 54 5.07 -4.30 3.28
N VAL A 55 5.61 -3.66 2.25
CA VAL A 55 5.47 -4.16 0.89
C VAL A 55 6.02 -5.56 0.80
N ASN A 56 6.99 -5.91 1.64
CA ASN A 56 7.58 -7.24 1.61
C ASN A 56 6.79 -8.23 2.45
N ASN A 57 5.85 -7.76 3.23
CA ASN A 57 5.00 -8.63 4.04
C ASN A 57 3.65 -7.99 4.24
N PRO A 58 2.83 -7.94 3.21
CA PRO A 58 1.53 -7.28 3.31
C PRO A 58 0.63 -7.92 4.35
N ALA A 59 0.82 -9.21 4.64
CA ALA A 59 0.01 -9.87 5.64
C ALA A 59 0.29 -9.27 7.03
N ALA A 60 1.53 -8.84 7.28
CA ALA A 60 1.84 -8.19 8.54
C ALA A 60 1.09 -6.87 8.69
N LEU A 61 0.96 -6.13 7.59
CA LEU A 61 0.21 -4.89 7.61
C LEU A 61 -1.25 -5.17 7.91
N ASP A 62 -1.82 -6.18 7.29
CA ASP A 62 -3.21 -6.55 7.51
C ASP A 62 -3.42 -6.89 8.98
N GLU A 63 -2.51 -7.64 9.57
CA GLU A 63 -2.62 -8.03 10.95
C GLU A 63 -2.51 -6.80 11.88
N ALA A 64 -1.61 -5.89 11.60
CA ALA A 64 -1.45 -4.70 12.39
C ALA A 64 -2.70 -3.82 12.31
N LEU A 65 -3.32 -3.75 11.16
CA LEU A 65 -4.54 -2.99 11.00
C LEU A 65 -5.67 -3.60 11.81
N GLU A 66 -5.75 -4.92 11.79
CA GLU A 66 -6.81 -5.56 12.54
C GLU A 66 -6.59 -5.37 14.03
N HIS A 67 -5.34 -5.35 14.48
CA HIS A 67 -5.03 -5.11 15.87
C HIS A 67 -5.43 -3.70 16.27
N ALA A 68 -5.22 -2.73 15.41
CA ALA A 68 -5.48 -1.34 15.72
C ALA A 68 -6.95 -0.94 15.60
N ILE A 69 -7.65 -1.49 14.61
CA ILE A 69 -9.02 -1.09 14.36
C ILE A 69 -9.85 -2.28 14.00
N ASP A 70 -10.27 -3.01 14.93
CA ASP A 70 -11.06 -4.17 14.71
C ASP A 70 -12.23 -3.88 13.81
N GLY A 71 -12.34 -4.53 12.71
CA GLY A 71 -13.46 -4.37 11.80
C GLY A 71 -13.32 -3.26 10.79
N GLY A 72 -12.32 -2.44 10.90
CA GLY A 72 -12.15 -1.33 9.97
C GLY A 72 -11.06 -1.51 8.95
N ARG A 73 -10.33 -2.59 9.05
CA ARG A 73 -9.15 -2.74 8.19
C ARG A 73 -9.49 -2.82 6.73
N THR A 74 -10.65 -3.34 6.39
CA THR A 74 -11.03 -3.50 4.99
C THR A 74 -11.13 -2.16 4.30
N ILE A 75 -11.63 -1.17 4.99
CA ILE A 75 -11.79 0.15 4.40
C ILE A 75 -10.43 0.74 4.11
N VAL A 76 -9.49 0.60 5.04
CA VAL A 76 -8.16 1.13 4.88
C VAL A 76 -7.42 0.39 3.77
N GLU A 77 -7.56 -0.91 3.73
CA GLU A 77 -6.90 -1.71 2.72
C GLU A 77 -7.42 -1.38 1.33
N ARG A 78 -8.73 -1.16 1.21
CA ARG A 78 -9.30 -0.81 -0.08
C ARG A 78 -8.76 0.55 -0.52
N LYS A 79 -8.65 1.50 0.40
CA LYS A 79 -8.11 2.80 0.06
C LYS A 79 -6.63 2.68 -0.34
N LEU A 80 -5.88 1.85 0.36
CA LEU A 80 -4.48 1.64 0.05
C LEU A 80 -4.32 1.07 -1.35
N ILE A 81 -5.12 0.07 -1.70
CA ILE A 81 -5.07 -0.55 -3.02
C ILE A 81 -5.42 0.47 -4.09
N ASN A 82 -6.44 1.27 -3.87
CA ASN A 82 -6.82 2.27 -4.87
C ASN A 82 -5.68 3.25 -5.07
N LEU A 83 -5.06 3.70 -4.00
CA LEU A 83 -3.96 4.64 -4.12
C LEU A 83 -2.73 3.99 -4.78
N LEU A 84 -2.48 2.75 -4.44
CA LEU A 84 -1.33 2.05 -5.01
C LEU A 84 -1.47 1.92 -6.51
N TYR A 85 -2.63 1.45 -6.97
CA TYR A 85 -2.85 1.28 -8.40
C TYR A 85 -2.79 2.63 -9.11
N GLU A 86 -3.32 3.64 -8.49
CA GLU A 86 -3.29 4.96 -9.09
C GLU A 86 -1.86 5.48 -9.21
N LYS A 87 -1.05 5.32 -8.17
CA LYS A 87 0.33 5.80 -8.21
C LYS A 87 1.18 5.03 -9.22
N LEU A 88 0.83 3.78 -9.45
CA LEU A 88 1.56 2.98 -10.41
C LEU A 88 1.03 3.09 -11.83
N GLY A 89 -0.07 3.80 -11.99
CA GLY A 89 -0.68 3.94 -13.32
C GLY A 89 -1.35 2.67 -13.80
N LEU A 90 -1.77 1.81 -12.89
CA LEU A 90 -2.41 0.56 -13.27
C LEU A 90 -3.92 0.67 -13.16
N ASP A 91 -4.61 -0.06 -14.01
CA ASP A 91 -6.04 -0.02 -14.03
C ASP A 91 -6.60 -1.07 -13.09
N LEU A 92 -7.21 -0.65 -11.99
CA LEU A 92 -7.76 -1.54 -11.02
C LEU A 92 -8.91 -2.36 -11.57
N SER A 93 -9.63 -1.83 -12.48
CA SER A 93 -10.78 -2.54 -13.04
C SER A 93 -10.37 -3.77 -13.82
N LEU A 94 -9.12 -3.92 -14.15
CA LEU A 94 -8.69 -5.11 -14.85
C LEU A 94 -8.40 -6.26 -13.88
N THR A 95 -8.41 -6.03 -12.60
CA THR A 95 -8.18 -7.08 -11.69
C THR A 95 -9.44 -7.79 -11.52
N THR A 96 -9.36 -8.98 -11.58
CA THR A 96 -10.58 -9.69 -11.48
C THR A 96 -11.00 -9.91 -10.32
N ASN A 97 -11.32 -9.93 -9.71
CA ASN A 97 -11.76 -10.22 -8.76
C ASN A 97 -12.61 -10.43 -8.00
N GLN A 98 -13.00 -10.69 -7.77
CA GLN A 98 -13.91 -10.95 -7.11
C GLN A 98 -13.81 -11.45 -5.93
N SER A 99 -13.17 -11.60 -5.36
CA SER A 99 -13.07 -12.20 -4.26
C SER A 99 -13.67 -11.60 -3.23
N HIS A 100 -14.12 -12.19 -2.44
CA HIS A 100 -14.84 -11.70 -1.46
C HIS A 100 -14.09 -11.71 -0.25
N SER A 101 -13.03 -12.30 -0.10
CA SER A 101 -12.47 -12.37 1.07
C SER A 101 -11.54 -11.33 1.24
N ASN A 102 -11.22 -11.02 2.27
CA ASN A 102 -10.55 -10.02 2.61
C ASN A 102 -9.11 -10.14 2.64
N LEU A 103 -8.48 -10.83 3.49
CA LEU A 103 -7.05 -10.94 3.58
C LEU A 103 -6.44 -11.36 2.29
N SER A 104 -6.97 -12.42 1.73
CA SER A 104 -6.51 -12.95 0.51
C SER A 104 -6.62 -11.94 -0.59
N SER A 105 -7.69 -11.22 -0.63
CA SER A 105 -7.92 -10.25 -1.67
C SER A 105 -6.91 -9.11 -1.60
N PHE A 106 -6.61 -8.65 -0.38
CA PHE A 106 -5.64 -7.58 -0.23
C PHE A 106 -4.27 -8.04 -0.69
N ILE A 107 -3.82 -9.17 -0.22
CA ILE A 107 -2.52 -9.69 -0.58
C ILE A 107 -2.44 -9.97 -2.05
N GLU A 108 -3.47 -10.54 -2.61
CA GLU A 108 -3.50 -10.85 -4.04
C GLU A 108 -3.39 -9.60 -4.87
N LYS A 109 -4.07 -8.53 -4.47
CA LYS A 109 -4.02 -7.31 -5.24
C LYS A 109 -2.66 -6.63 -5.13
N VAL A 110 -2.01 -6.71 -3.97
CA VAL A 110 -0.67 -6.16 -3.83
C VAL A 110 0.30 -6.93 -4.73
N ASN A 111 0.18 -8.26 -4.72
CA ASN A 111 1.06 -9.10 -5.52
C ASN A 111 0.81 -8.90 -7.01
N GLU A 112 -0.43 -8.73 -7.38
CA GLU A 112 -0.75 -8.50 -8.78
C GLU A 112 -0.21 -7.16 -9.23
N ALA A 113 -0.30 -6.14 -8.42
CA ALA A 113 0.23 -4.83 -8.77
C ALA A 113 1.74 -4.92 -8.95
N ARG A 114 2.40 -5.66 -8.07
CA ARG A 114 3.84 -5.83 -8.19
C ARG A 114 4.21 -6.52 -9.49
N ARG A 115 3.49 -7.56 -9.84
CA ARG A 115 3.78 -8.31 -11.04
C ARG A 115 3.53 -7.47 -12.29
N ARG A 116 2.41 -6.77 -12.31
CA ARG A 116 2.06 -5.96 -13.47
C ARG A 116 3.02 -4.81 -13.65
N TYR A 117 3.41 -4.19 -12.57
CA TYR A 117 4.31 -3.04 -12.65
C TYR A 117 5.70 -3.48 -13.09
N SER A 118 6.13 -4.63 -12.67
CA SER A 118 7.42 -5.14 -13.07
C SER A 118 7.49 -5.46 -14.52
N ASN A 119 6.38 -5.81 -15.13
CA ASN A 119 6.34 -6.18 -16.52
C ASN A 119 6.17 -5.01 -17.44
N GLU A 120 6.08 -3.83 -16.91
CA GLU A 120 5.98 -2.69 -17.75
C GLU A 120 7.33 -1.98 -17.82
#